data_99baeed4e9845bf00fb9ddcd5b4d4991
#
_entry.id   99baeed4e9845bf00fb9ddcd5b4d4991
#
_cell.length_a   1.000
_cell.length_b   1.000
_cell.length_c   1.000
_cell.angle_alpha   90.00
_cell.angle_beta   90.00
_cell.angle_gamma   90.00
#
_symmetry.space_group_name_H-M   'P 1'
#
loop_
_entity.id
_entity.type
_entity.pdbx_description
1 polymer ?
#
loop_
_entity_poly.entity_id
_entity_poly.type
_entity_poly.pdbx_seq_one_letter_code
_entity_poly.pdbx_strand_id
1 'polypeptide(L)'
;MIAIGSDHAGVKQKKELIEFLEAKGEEVCDLGCFSEESVDYPMFAEAVCEKVQNGQAEWGILICGTGIGMSLAANKCQGIRAALLSDVFSAKMAKEHNNANVVCLGARVLKTEQMKEFLDAFMAGQFQGGNHARRIEQVMALEGNRERTNCKLGKVTEIKHPLIQHKVSILRDKKTSLKEFRELTEEISMLMGYEVTRDLQLTEVEIETPICMAKTKVIAGKKLGIVPILRAGLGMVEGMLRLVPAARVGHIGVYRDPETLKPVEYYCKLPSDVAERDLIVIDPMLATGGSAIAAIEFIKQRGGQNIRLVNMIAAPEGIKAVQQAHPDVDIYVAAIDQKLNEHGYIVPGLGDAGDRLFGTK
;
A
#
# COMPACT_ATOMS: atom_id res chain seq x y z
N MET A 1 -1.35 29.46 3.65
CA MET A 1 -0.42 28.55 4.35
C MET A 1 0.43 27.79 3.32
N ILE A 2 1.73 27.66 3.57
CA ILE A 2 2.72 26.95 2.73
C ILE A 2 3.12 25.68 3.48
N ALA A 3 3.11 24.53 2.81
CA ALA A 3 3.60 23.27 3.39
C ALA A 3 5.09 23.10 3.06
N ILE A 4 5.93 22.77 4.04
CA ILE A 4 7.36 22.56 3.82
C ILE A 4 7.83 21.23 4.42
N GLY A 5 8.66 20.49 3.68
CA GLY A 5 9.26 19.24 4.11
C GLY A 5 10.68 19.09 3.59
N SER A 6 11.52 18.34 4.33
CA SER A 6 12.86 18.01 3.89
C SER A 6 13.22 16.58 4.27
N ASP A 7 14.27 16.02 3.64
CA ASP A 7 15.02 14.91 4.23
C ASP A 7 16.10 15.46 5.21
N HIS A 8 16.91 14.54 5.74
CA HIS A 8 17.99 14.86 6.66
C HIS A 8 19.02 15.87 6.11
N ALA A 9 19.22 15.92 4.78
CA ALA A 9 20.18 16.83 4.16
C ALA A 9 19.69 18.28 4.09
N GLY A 10 18.36 18.49 4.19
CA GLY A 10 17.74 19.81 4.05
C GLY A 10 17.27 20.46 5.35
N VAL A 11 17.50 19.83 6.51
CA VAL A 11 16.94 20.28 7.81
C VAL A 11 17.37 21.71 8.16
N LYS A 12 18.63 22.04 7.95
CA LYS A 12 19.16 23.39 8.25
C LYS A 12 18.53 24.44 7.34
N GLN A 13 18.58 24.21 6.03
CA GLN A 13 18.01 25.13 5.03
C GLN A 13 16.48 25.28 5.24
N LYS A 14 15.78 24.19 5.56
CA LYS A 14 14.36 24.23 5.87
C LYS A 14 14.04 25.23 7.00
N LYS A 15 14.77 25.18 8.11
CA LYS A 15 14.60 26.12 9.23
C LYS A 15 14.80 27.57 8.79
N GLU A 16 15.88 27.85 8.05
CA GLU A 16 16.18 29.19 7.56
C GLU A 16 15.14 29.72 6.56
N LEU A 17 14.53 28.81 5.76
CA LEU A 17 13.45 29.17 4.84
C LEU A 17 12.12 29.39 5.57
N ILE A 18 11.81 28.65 6.63
CA ILE A 18 10.64 28.88 7.46
C ILE A 18 10.70 30.28 8.07
N GLU A 19 11.83 30.63 8.73
CA GLU A 19 12.05 31.96 9.29
C GLU A 19 11.91 33.07 8.24
N PHE A 20 12.44 32.84 7.04
CA PHE A 20 12.32 33.78 5.92
C PHE A 20 10.89 33.99 5.45
N LEU A 21 10.10 32.92 5.33
CA LEU A 21 8.70 32.99 4.90
C LEU A 21 7.81 33.61 5.97
N GLU A 22 8.00 33.26 7.24
CA GLU A 22 7.28 33.83 8.35
C GLU A 22 7.55 35.34 8.51
N ALA A 23 8.80 35.78 8.28
CA ALA A 23 9.16 37.19 8.26
C ALA A 23 8.45 37.98 7.14
N LYS A 24 7.97 37.31 6.08
CA LYS A 24 7.16 37.89 5.02
C LYS A 24 5.64 37.84 5.31
N GLY A 25 5.25 37.28 6.44
CA GLY A 25 3.85 37.16 6.84
C GLY A 25 3.17 35.89 6.31
N GLU A 26 3.93 34.93 5.77
CA GLU A 26 3.40 33.65 5.31
C GLU A 26 3.23 32.68 6.49
N GLU A 27 2.11 31.97 6.50
CA GLU A 27 1.89 30.86 7.44
C GLU A 27 2.53 29.59 6.89
N VAL A 28 3.40 28.94 7.67
CA VAL A 28 4.16 27.78 7.23
C VAL A 28 3.84 26.54 8.09
N CYS A 29 3.56 25.42 7.44
CA CYS A 29 3.37 24.11 8.07
C CYS A 29 4.59 23.24 7.84
N ASP A 30 5.40 23.01 8.89
CA ASP A 30 6.58 22.13 8.83
C ASP A 30 6.18 20.66 9.00
N LEU A 31 6.41 19.85 7.97
CA LEU A 31 6.08 18.42 7.91
C LEU A 31 7.30 17.49 8.08
N GLY A 32 8.43 18.02 8.56
CA GLY A 32 9.66 17.26 8.83
C GLY A 32 10.64 17.30 7.64
N CYS A 33 11.79 16.59 7.69
CA CYS A 33 12.39 15.90 8.81
C CYS A 33 12.89 16.87 9.89
N PHE A 34 12.97 16.43 11.13
CA PHE A 34 13.45 17.26 12.26
C PHE A 34 14.85 16.86 12.77
N SER A 35 15.47 15.83 12.16
CA SER A 35 16.77 15.26 12.53
C SER A 35 17.68 15.18 11.31
N GLU A 36 18.98 15.28 11.54
CA GLU A 36 20.02 15.07 10.53
C GLU A 36 20.39 13.59 10.32
N GLU A 37 19.73 12.68 11.06
CA GLU A 37 19.86 11.25 10.83
C GLU A 37 19.23 10.85 9.49
N SER A 38 19.88 9.90 8.81
CA SER A 38 19.44 9.47 7.47
C SER A 38 18.03 8.94 7.46
N VAL A 39 17.16 9.53 6.63
CA VAL A 39 15.76 9.15 6.44
C VAL A 39 15.42 9.07 4.96
N ASP A 40 14.38 8.30 4.64
CA ASP A 40 13.85 8.19 3.29
C ASP A 40 12.98 9.41 2.93
N TYR A 41 13.36 10.13 1.88
CA TYR A 41 12.72 11.37 1.45
C TYR A 41 11.29 11.23 0.90
N PRO A 42 10.83 10.09 0.29
CA PRO A 42 9.52 10.02 -0.36
C PRO A 42 8.35 10.29 0.59
N MET A 43 8.45 9.86 1.85
CA MET A 43 7.38 10.08 2.84
C MET A 43 7.14 11.56 3.14
N PHE A 44 8.20 12.38 3.14
CA PHE A 44 8.09 13.83 3.34
C PHE A 44 7.54 14.54 2.10
N ALA A 45 7.89 14.02 0.91
CA ALA A 45 7.30 14.50 -0.33
C ALA A 45 5.79 14.22 -0.36
N GLU A 46 5.36 13.02 0.04
CA GLU A 46 3.96 12.64 0.11
C GLU A 46 3.19 13.50 1.10
N ALA A 47 3.73 13.73 2.31
CA ALA A 47 3.08 14.55 3.34
C ALA A 47 2.82 15.99 2.88
N VAL A 48 3.79 16.62 2.19
CA VAL A 48 3.63 17.96 1.62
C VAL A 48 2.61 17.95 0.48
N CYS A 49 2.69 16.95 -0.42
CA CYS A 49 1.76 16.80 -1.54
C CYS A 49 0.31 16.62 -1.05
N GLU A 50 0.10 15.83 0.00
CA GLU A 50 -1.23 15.62 0.60
C GLU A 50 -1.83 16.93 1.12
N LYS A 51 -1.06 17.80 1.76
CA LYS A 51 -1.53 19.11 2.22
C LYS A 51 -1.98 20.00 1.07
N VAL A 52 -1.24 19.98 -0.04
CA VAL A 52 -1.58 20.74 -1.25
C VAL A 52 -2.81 20.16 -1.96
N GLN A 53 -2.89 18.82 -2.08
CA GLN A 53 -4.02 18.13 -2.71
C GLN A 53 -5.34 18.35 -1.96
N ASN A 54 -5.29 18.39 -0.62
CA ASN A 54 -6.46 18.57 0.22
C ASN A 54 -6.85 20.06 0.40
N GLY A 55 -6.15 20.99 -0.26
CA GLY A 55 -6.39 22.43 -0.16
C GLY A 55 -6.04 23.04 1.20
N GLN A 56 -5.32 22.30 2.05
CA GLN A 56 -4.82 22.77 3.34
C GLN A 56 -3.56 23.63 3.21
N ALA A 57 -2.84 23.49 2.10
CA ALA A 57 -1.76 24.39 1.71
C ALA A 57 -1.99 24.87 0.29
N GLU A 58 -1.67 26.13 0.02
CA GLU A 58 -1.77 26.71 -1.31
C GLU A 58 -0.71 26.10 -2.26
N TRP A 59 0.48 25.90 -1.73
CA TRP A 59 1.61 25.26 -2.42
C TRP A 59 2.61 24.69 -1.42
N GLY A 60 3.57 23.90 -1.93
CA GLY A 60 4.55 23.18 -1.10
C GLY A 60 6.00 23.44 -1.47
N ILE A 61 6.89 23.26 -0.48
CA ILE A 61 8.35 23.31 -0.62
C ILE A 61 8.94 21.99 -0.16
N LEU A 62 9.81 21.41 -0.97
CA LEU A 62 10.49 20.15 -0.70
C LEU A 62 12.01 20.31 -0.85
N ILE A 63 12.76 19.83 0.14
CA ILE A 63 14.23 19.98 0.17
C ILE A 63 14.86 18.61 0.40
N CYS A 64 15.80 18.23 -0.47
CA CYS A 64 16.70 17.11 -0.23
C CYS A 64 18.13 17.46 -0.69
N GLY A 65 19.02 16.51 -0.75
CA GLY A 65 20.41 16.79 -1.14
C GLY A 65 20.55 17.52 -2.48
N THR A 66 19.81 17.08 -3.51
CA THR A 66 19.84 17.68 -4.87
C THR A 66 18.51 18.27 -5.33
N GLY A 67 17.43 18.06 -4.59
CA GLY A 67 16.06 18.38 -5.00
C GLY A 67 15.46 17.40 -6.02
N ILE A 68 16.28 16.59 -6.70
CA ILE A 68 15.85 15.67 -7.77
C ILE A 68 14.91 14.59 -7.21
N GLY A 69 15.33 13.90 -6.15
CA GLY A 69 14.55 12.83 -5.57
C GLY A 69 13.16 13.30 -5.09
N MET A 70 13.12 14.43 -4.39
CA MET A 70 11.87 15.07 -3.97
C MET A 70 10.98 15.45 -5.16
N SER A 71 11.54 16.00 -6.23
CA SER A 71 10.80 16.33 -7.45
C SER A 71 10.22 15.08 -8.13
N LEU A 72 11.00 13.99 -8.20
CA LEU A 72 10.53 12.71 -8.74
C LEU A 72 9.39 12.13 -7.92
N ALA A 73 9.51 12.14 -6.58
CA ALA A 73 8.47 11.63 -5.67
C ALA A 73 7.20 12.47 -5.75
N ALA A 74 7.30 13.79 -5.64
CA ALA A 74 6.16 14.70 -5.68
C ALA A 74 5.37 14.61 -7.00
N ASN A 75 6.05 14.49 -8.14
CA ASN A 75 5.39 14.33 -9.44
C ASN A 75 4.75 12.94 -9.65
N LYS A 76 4.81 12.03 -8.68
CA LYS A 76 4.01 10.81 -8.66
C LYS A 76 2.66 11.01 -7.96
N CYS A 77 2.51 12.08 -7.19
CA CYS A 77 1.25 12.43 -6.52
C CYS A 77 0.30 13.10 -7.51
N GLN A 78 -0.96 12.69 -7.52
CA GLN A 78 -1.98 13.20 -8.43
C GLN A 78 -2.22 14.71 -8.22
N GLY A 79 -2.33 15.49 -9.28
CA GLY A 79 -2.58 16.92 -9.21
C GLY A 79 -1.35 17.76 -8.82
N ILE A 80 -0.19 17.14 -8.60
CA ILE A 80 1.05 17.82 -8.24
C ILE A 80 1.88 18.13 -9.49
N ARG A 81 2.34 19.35 -9.56
CA ARG A 81 3.30 19.85 -10.56
C ARG A 81 4.50 20.38 -9.81
N ALA A 82 5.42 19.46 -9.47
CA ALA A 82 6.63 19.77 -8.71
C ALA A 82 7.75 20.21 -9.65
N ALA A 83 8.25 21.42 -9.44
CA ALA A 83 9.35 22.00 -10.20
C ALA A 83 10.65 21.99 -9.40
N LEU A 84 11.72 21.40 -9.95
CA LEU A 84 13.06 21.53 -9.43
C LEU A 84 13.61 22.89 -9.84
N LEU A 85 13.96 23.73 -8.86
CA LEU A 85 14.46 25.06 -9.10
C LEU A 85 15.99 25.09 -9.09
N SER A 86 16.60 25.68 -10.13
CA SER A 86 18.04 25.79 -10.29
C SER A 86 18.53 27.23 -10.48
N ASP A 87 17.63 28.15 -10.82
CA ASP A 87 17.92 29.56 -11.05
C ASP A 87 16.64 30.41 -10.93
N VAL A 88 16.79 31.73 -10.86
CA VAL A 88 15.71 32.70 -10.70
C VAL A 88 14.73 32.67 -11.88
N PHE A 89 15.23 32.48 -13.11
CA PHE A 89 14.38 32.45 -14.30
C PHE A 89 13.50 31.21 -14.31
N SER A 90 14.05 30.03 -14.06
CA SER A 90 13.27 28.79 -13.98
C SER A 90 12.28 28.82 -12.83
N ALA A 91 12.60 29.45 -11.70
CA ALA A 91 11.69 29.62 -10.57
C ALA A 91 10.45 30.47 -10.97
N LYS A 92 10.65 31.60 -11.65
CA LYS A 92 9.57 32.43 -12.17
C LYS A 92 8.72 31.67 -13.19
N MET A 93 9.34 30.99 -14.16
CA MET A 93 8.64 30.22 -15.20
C MET A 93 7.87 29.02 -14.64
N ALA A 94 8.35 28.41 -13.57
CA ALA A 94 7.63 27.35 -12.88
C ALA A 94 6.22 27.81 -12.43
N LYS A 95 6.09 29.04 -11.95
CA LYS A 95 4.78 29.62 -11.60
C LYS A 95 4.03 30.10 -12.83
N GLU A 96 4.65 30.95 -13.64
CA GLU A 96 3.98 31.66 -14.74
C GLU A 96 3.55 30.74 -15.89
N HIS A 97 4.38 29.76 -16.26
CA HIS A 97 4.11 28.89 -17.39
C HIS A 97 3.56 27.52 -16.98
N ASN A 98 4.06 26.95 -15.88
CA ASN A 98 3.73 25.59 -15.47
C ASN A 98 2.71 25.50 -14.34
N ASN A 99 2.31 26.65 -13.76
CA ASN A 99 1.44 26.71 -12.60
C ASN A 99 1.85 25.66 -11.56
N ALA A 100 3.17 25.58 -11.29
CA ALA A 100 3.70 24.64 -10.32
C ALA A 100 3.09 24.90 -8.94
N ASN A 101 2.70 23.84 -8.25
CA ASN A 101 2.14 23.91 -6.90
C ASN A 101 3.06 23.26 -5.85
N VAL A 102 4.20 22.74 -6.27
CA VAL A 102 5.28 22.31 -5.38
C VAL A 102 6.61 22.72 -6.00
N VAL A 103 7.53 23.25 -5.20
CA VAL A 103 8.90 23.54 -5.59
C VAL A 103 9.89 22.66 -4.85
N CYS A 104 10.93 22.21 -5.54
CA CYS A 104 11.96 21.33 -4.99
C CYS A 104 13.32 22.02 -5.04
N LEU A 105 14.09 21.93 -3.96
CA LEU A 105 15.36 22.60 -3.76
C LEU A 105 16.45 21.60 -3.31
N GLY A 106 17.68 21.83 -3.75
CA GLY A 106 18.84 20.98 -3.44
C GLY A 106 19.74 21.59 -2.38
N ALA A 107 19.73 21.10 -1.15
CA ALA A 107 20.51 21.62 -0.03
C ALA A 107 22.04 21.50 -0.19
N ARG A 108 22.50 20.56 -1.01
CA ARG A 108 23.94 20.37 -1.32
C ARG A 108 24.38 21.11 -2.59
N VAL A 109 23.42 21.68 -3.32
CA VAL A 109 23.65 22.34 -4.61
C VAL A 109 23.52 23.86 -4.48
N LEU A 110 22.57 24.30 -3.65
CA LEU A 110 22.18 25.70 -3.51
C LEU A 110 22.57 26.22 -2.11
N LYS A 111 22.97 27.50 -2.06
CA LYS A 111 23.05 28.24 -0.81
C LYS A 111 21.66 28.71 -0.41
N THR A 112 21.40 28.90 0.90
CA THR A 112 20.10 29.34 1.39
C THR A 112 19.66 30.68 0.79
N GLU A 113 20.61 31.60 0.56
CA GLU A 113 20.31 32.90 -0.08
C GLU A 113 19.76 32.73 -1.51
N GLN A 114 20.33 31.81 -2.29
CA GLN A 114 19.82 31.50 -3.62
C GLN A 114 18.42 30.88 -3.55
N MET A 115 18.17 29.99 -2.57
CA MET A 115 16.84 29.43 -2.36
C MET A 115 15.80 30.52 -2.05
N LYS A 116 16.17 31.49 -1.21
CA LYS A 116 15.32 32.67 -0.90
C LYS A 116 14.98 33.48 -2.15
N GLU A 117 15.98 33.77 -3.00
CA GLU A 117 15.79 34.47 -4.27
C GLU A 117 14.85 33.69 -5.21
N PHE A 118 14.98 32.35 -5.28
CA PHE A 118 14.12 31.54 -6.13
C PHE A 118 12.69 31.53 -5.60
N LEU A 119 12.49 31.43 -4.28
CA LEU A 119 11.15 31.50 -3.68
C LEU A 119 10.52 32.86 -3.90
N ASP A 120 11.26 33.95 -3.81
CA ASP A 120 10.76 35.30 -4.12
C ASP A 120 10.30 35.41 -5.58
N ALA A 121 11.11 34.92 -6.52
CA ALA A 121 10.74 34.92 -7.94
C ALA A 121 9.52 34.03 -8.23
N PHE A 122 9.41 32.89 -7.54
CA PHE A 122 8.24 32.01 -7.67
C PHE A 122 6.97 32.65 -7.10
N MET A 123 7.04 33.22 -5.90
CA MET A 123 5.90 33.88 -5.26
C MET A 123 5.41 35.14 -5.99
N ALA A 124 6.34 35.88 -6.61
CA ALA A 124 5.99 37.06 -7.42
C ALA A 124 5.34 36.71 -8.76
N GLY A 125 5.46 35.45 -9.23
CA GLY A 125 4.92 34.99 -10.50
C GLY A 125 3.39 34.84 -10.46
N GLN A 126 2.72 35.12 -11.57
CA GLN A 126 1.31 34.85 -11.77
C GLN A 126 1.09 33.98 -13.01
N PHE A 127 0.27 32.95 -12.88
CA PHE A 127 0.01 32.03 -13.98
C PHE A 127 -0.62 32.76 -15.17
N GLN A 128 0.03 32.65 -16.33
CA GLN A 128 -0.36 33.41 -17.53
C GLN A 128 -1.52 32.79 -18.32
N GLY A 129 -1.90 31.55 -18.05
CA GLY A 129 -3.01 30.89 -18.75
C GLY A 129 -2.75 30.64 -20.25
N GLY A 130 -3.79 30.73 -21.06
CA GLY A 130 -3.70 30.64 -22.53
C GLY A 130 -3.07 29.32 -23.01
N ASN A 131 -2.03 29.42 -23.85
CA ASN A 131 -1.31 28.22 -24.34
C ASN A 131 -0.66 27.38 -23.22
N HIS A 132 -0.30 28.02 -22.11
CA HIS A 132 0.27 27.32 -20.96
C HIS A 132 -0.80 26.48 -20.26
N ALA A 133 -2.01 27.01 -20.08
CA ALA A 133 -3.13 26.25 -19.50
C ALA A 133 -3.42 24.99 -20.31
N ARG A 134 -3.55 25.09 -21.63
CA ARG A 134 -3.77 23.95 -22.51
C ARG A 134 -2.68 22.88 -22.39
N ARG A 135 -1.41 23.29 -22.29
CA ARG A 135 -0.29 22.35 -22.12
C ARG A 135 -0.32 21.65 -20.76
N ILE A 136 -0.69 22.39 -19.70
CA ILE A 136 -0.85 21.81 -18.36
C ILE A 136 -2.01 20.82 -18.37
N GLU A 137 -3.14 21.11 -19.00
CA GLU A 137 -4.25 20.16 -19.15
C GLU A 137 -3.80 18.87 -19.83
N GLN A 138 -2.95 18.95 -20.87
CA GLN A 138 -2.38 17.77 -21.51
C GLN A 138 -1.44 16.99 -20.57
N VAL A 139 -0.61 17.67 -19.76
CA VAL A 139 0.24 17.02 -18.75
C VAL A 139 -0.62 16.34 -17.69
N MET A 140 -1.65 17.02 -17.19
CA MET A 140 -2.57 16.47 -16.18
C MET A 140 -3.39 15.29 -16.73
N ALA A 141 -3.74 15.32 -18.03
CA ALA A 141 -4.42 14.18 -18.67
C ALA A 141 -3.58 12.90 -18.71
N LEU A 142 -2.25 12.99 -18.62
CA LEU A 142 -1.38 11.83 -18.51
C LEU A 142 -1.55 11.09 -17.17
N GLU A 143 -2.02 11.77 -16.15
CA GLU A 143 -2.36 11.16 -14.85
C GLU A 143 -3.63 10.30 -14.97
N GLY A 144 -4.62 10.70 -15.78
CA GLY A 144 -5.88 9.97 -15.99
C GLY A 144 -5.71 8.63 -16.75
N ASN A 145 -4.64 8.48 -17.51
CA ASN A 145 -4.28 7.24 -18.19
C ASN A 145 -3.50 6.25 -17.31
N ARG A 146 -3.09 6.69 -16.14
CA ARG A 146 -2.63 5.80 -15.10
C ARG A 146 -3.87 5.38 -14.32
N GLU A 147 -4.40 4.19 -14.61
CA GLU A 147 -5.17 3.48 -13.60
C GLU A 147 -4.41 3.67 -12.29
N ARG A 148 -5.10 4.16 -11.28
CA ARG A 148 -4.53 4.39 -9.94
C ARG A 148 -3.83 3.11 -9.49
N THR A 149 -2.56 2.98 -9.78
CA THR A 149 -1.67 2.31 -8.86
C THR A 149 -1.61 3.27 -7.67
N ASN A 150 -2.66 3.25 -6.86
CA ASN A 150 -2.57 3.68 -5.48
C ASN A 150 -1.38 2.89 -4.94
N CYS A 151 -0.23 3.52 -4.73
CA CYS A 151 0.70 3.09 -3.70
C CYS A 151 0.01 3.31 -2.36
N LYS A 152 -1.10 2.60 -2.16
CA LYS A 152 -1.70 2.41 -0.87
C LYS A 152 -0.72 1.51 -0.15
N LEU A 153 0.01 2.05 0.79
CA LEU A 153 0.76 1.22 1.73
C LEU A 153 -0.21 0.20 2.29
N GLY A 154 0.07 -1.07 2.01
CA GLY A 154 -0.77 -2.17 2.44
C GLY A 154 -0.94 -2.13 3.95
N LYS A 155 -2.19 -2.11 4.38
CA LYS A 155 -2.54 -2.05 5.79
C LYS A 155 -2.42 -3.43 6.42
N VAL A 156 -1.79 -3.51 7.58
CA VAL A 156 -1.86 -4.70 8.44
C VAL A 156 -3.08 -4.57 9.34
N THR A 157 -4.00 -5.51 9.22
CA THR A 157 -5.24 -5.54 10.02
C THR A 157 -5.29 -6.82 10.83
N GLU A 158 -5.13 -6.70 12.15
CA GLU A 158 -5.43 -7.80 13.08
C GLU A 158 -6.95 -7.81 13.38
N ILE A 159 -7.62 -8.92 13.06
CA ILE A 159 -9.07 -9.05 13.22
C ILE A 159 -9.38 -9.48 14.64
N LYS A 160 -9.68 -8.51 15.51
CA LYS A 160 -9.93 -8.71 16.96
C LYS A 160 -11.39 -9.07 17.27
N HIS A 161 -12.02 -9.90 16.44
CA HIS A 161 -13.40 -10.34 16.69
C HIS A 161 -13.42 -11.47 17.74
N PRO A 162 -14.26 -11.42 18.81
CA PRO A 162 -14.26 -12.40 19.88
C PRO A 162 -14.44 -13.86 19.43
N LEU A 163 -15.28 -14.12 18.44
CA LEU A 163 -15.49 -15.47 17.90
C LEU A 163 -14.22 -15.99 17.19
N ILE A 164 -13.52 -15.14 16.46
CA ILE A 164 -12.28 -15.52 15.79
C ILE A 164 -11.21 -15.83 16.84
N GLN A 165 -11.04 -14.98 17.85
CA GLN A 165 -10.09 -15.17 18.94
C GLN A 165 -10.36 -16.46 19.71
N HIS A 166 -11.63 -16.75 20.01
CA HIS A 166 -12.03 -17.99 20.65
C HIS A 166 -11.65 -19.22 19.82
N LYS A 167 -11.98 -19.22 18.52
CA LYS A 167 -11.69 -20.32 17.61
C LYS A 167 -10.17 -20.50 17.40
N VAL A 168 -9.42 -19.42 17.29
CA VAL A 168 -7.95 -19.47 17.21
C VAL A 168 -7.36 -20.09 18.49
N SER A 169 -7.92 -19.78 19.66
CA SER A 169 -7.46 -20.38 20.93
C SER A 169 -7.63 -21.90 20.93
N ILE A 170 -8.76 -22.43 20.45
CA ILE A 170 -9.00 -23.87 20.33
C ILE A 170 -8.08 -24.46 19.24
N LEU A 171 -7.94 -23.79 18.10
CA LEU A 171 -7.07 -24.22 17.00
C LEU A 171 -5.61 -24.43 17.45
N ARG A 172 -5.13 -23.59 18.37
CA ARG A 172 -3.76 -23.68 18.94
C ARG A 172 -3.54 -24.89 19.83
N ASP A 173 -4.58 -25.39 20.51
CA ASP A 173 -4.42 -26.48 21.45
C ASP A 173 -3.90 -27.75 20.74
N LYS A 174 -2.81 -28.31 21.28
CA LYS A 174 -2.23 -29.56 20.78
C LYS A 174 -3.16 -30.77 20.85
N LYS A 175 -4.21 -30.69 21.68
CA LYS A 175 -5.21 -31.76 21.83
C LYS A 175 -6.33 -31.65 20.78
N THR A 176 -6.45 -30.56 20.04
CA THR A 176 -7.44 -30.38 18.99
C THR A 176 -7.23 -31.47 17.94
N SER A 177 -8.28 -32.26 17.72
CA SER A 177 -8.26 -33.36 16.77
C SER A 177 -8.11 -32.89 15.32
N LEU A 178 -7.67 -33.77 14.43
CA LEU A 178 -7.55 -33.50 13.01
C LEU A 178 -8.87 -32.98 12.40
N LYS A 179 -9.98 -33.60 12.76
CA LYS A 179 -11.33 -33.21 12.29
C LYS A 179 -11.66 -31.80 12.76
N GLU A 180 -11.53 -31.57 14.06
CA GLU A 180 -11.85 -30.27 14.66
C GLU A 180 -10.93 -29.15 14.14
N PHE A 181 -9.64 -29.45 13.91
CA PHE A 181 -8.70 -28.51 13.32
C PHE A 181 -9.14 -28.05 11.92
N ARG A 182 -9.63 -28.96 11.09
CA ARG A 182 -10.18 -28.65 9.76
C ARG A 182 -11.43 -27.79 9.86
N GLU A 183 -12.39 -28.19 10.71
CA GLU A 183 -13.63 -27.45 10.94
C GLU A 183 -13.35 -26.02 11.42
N LEU A 184 -12.46 -25.85 12.40
CA LEU A 184 -12.05 -24.54 12.91
C LEU A 184 -11.36 -23.69 11.83
N THR A 185 -10.48 -24.31 11.03
CA THR A 185 -9.78 -23.63 9.93
C THR A 185 -10.79 -23.07 8.92
N GLU A 186 -11.79 -23.87 8.56
CA GLU A 186 -12.85 -23.47 7.65
C GLU A 186 -13.70 -22.33 8.24
N GLU A 187 -14.13 -22.44 9.48
CA GLU A 187 -14.95 -21.44 10.17
C GLU A 187 -14.21 -20.11 10.35
N ILE A 188 -12.93 -20.15 10.77
CA ILE A 188 -12.10 -18.95 10.89
C ILE A 188 -11.93 -18.29 9.52
N SER A 189 -11.69 -19.09 8.46
CA SER A 189 -11.53 -18.57 7.10
C SER A 189 -12.79 -17.86 6.61
N MET A 190 -13.95 -18.39 6.87
CA MET A 190 -15.24 -17.76 6.54
C MET A 190 -15.44 -16.43 7.27
N LEU A 191 -15.14 -16.39 8.58
CA LEU A 191 -15.27 -15.16 9.38
C LEU A 191 -14.25 -14.11 8.94
N MET A 192 -13.01 -14.50 8.65
CA MET A 192 -11.99 -13.61 8.11
C MET A 192 -12.39 -13.11 6.72
N GLY A 193 -12.94 -13.97 5.87
CA GLY A 193 -13.44 -13.59 4.55
C GLY A 193 -14.49 -12.49 4.60
N TYR A 194 -15.40 -12.53 5.57
CA TYR A 194 -16.39 -11.48 5.81
C TYR A 194 -15.73 -10.13 6.11
N GLU A 195 -14.69 -10.09 6.94
CA GLU A 195 -13.96 -8.87 7.26
C GLU A 195 -13.11 -8.36 6.08
N VAL A 196 -12.46 -9.27 5.38
CA VAL A 196 -11.60 -8.96 4.22
C VAL A 196 -12.40 -8.38 3.05
N THR A 197 -13.67 -8.71 2.94
CA THR A 197 -14.57 -8.24 1.87
C THR A 197 -15.40 -7.01 2.24
N ARG A 198 -15.16 -6.39 3.40
CA ARG A 198 -15.95 -5.27 3.95
C ARG A 198 -16.01 -4.02 3.07
N ASP A 199 -14.97 -3.76 2.29
CA ASP A 199 -14.81 -2.58 1.45
C ASP A 199 -15.06 -2.83 -0.05
N LEU A 200 -15.66 -3.99 -0.40
CA LEU A 200 -16.07 -4.27 -1.77
C LEU A 200 -17.05 -3.22 -2.27
N GLN A 201 -16.78 -2.74 -3.48
CA GLN A 201 -17.61 -1.73 -4.12
C GLN A 201 -18.95 -2.32 -4.54
N LEU A 202 -20.01 -1.53 -4.38
CA LEU A 202 -21.36 -1.91 -4.79
C LEU A 202 -21.81 -1.06 -5.98
N THR A 203 -22.58 -1.65 -6.89
CA THR A 203 -23.27 -0.96 -7.97
C THR A 203 -24.76 -1.09 -7.83
N GLU A 204 -25.51 -0.06 -8.24
CA GLU A 204 -26.98 -0.11 -8.25
C GLU A 204 -27.47 -0.86 -9.49
N VAL A 205 -28.44 -1.73 -9.28
CA VAL A 205 -29.17 -2.47 -10.33
C VAL A 205 -30.66 -2.41 -10.07
N GLU A 206 -31.45 -2.43 -11.13
CA GLU A 206 -32.88 -2.59 -11.04
C GLU A 206 -33.23 -4.07 -11.10
N ILE A 207 -34.01 -4.53 -10.12
CA ILE A 207 -34.54 -5.90 -10.06
C ILE A 207 -36.06 -5.90 -9.93
N GLU A 208 -36.68 -6.92 -10.40
CA GLU A 208 -38.10 -7.18 -10.15
C GLU A 208 -38.24 -8.04 -8.89
N THR A 209 -38.89 -7.50 -7.87
CA THR A 209 -39.29 -8.26 -6.67
C THR A 209 -40.66 -8.88 -6.89
N PRO A 210 -41.13 -9.82 -6.05
CA PRO A 210 -42.50 -10.34 -6.16
C PRO A 210 -43.60 -9.28 -6.04
N ILE A 211 -43.26 -8.04 -5.67
CA ILE A 211 -44.23 -6.97 -5.41
C ILE A 211 -44.08 -5.82 -6.41
N CYS A 212 -42.86 -5.39 -6.72
CA CYS A 212 -42.61 -4.22 -7.57
C CYS A 212 -41.15 -4.19 -8.09
N MET A 213 -40.87 -3.29 -9.05
CA MET A 213 -39.51 -2.93 -9.44
C MET A 213 -38.81 -2.20 -8.28
N ALA A 214 -37.59 -2.60 -7.97
CA ALA A 214 -36.77 -2.02 -6.90
C ALA A 214 -35.32 -1.75 -7.36
N LYS A 215 -34.75 -0.64 -6.90
CA LYS A 215 -33.32 -0.36 -7.02
C LYS A 215 -32.59 -0.99 -5.84
N THR A 216 -31.64 -1.86 -6.14
CA THR A 216 -30.86 -2.59 -5.14
C THR A 216 -29.37 -2.49 -5.44
N LYS A 217 -28.52 -2.98 -4.51
CA LYS A 217 -27.07 -2.94 -4.64
C LYS A 217 -26.52 -4.36 -4.75
N VAL A 218 -25.65 -4.57 -5.74
CA VAL A 218 -24.88 -5.81 -5.91
C VAL A 218 -23.40 -5.48 -5.92
N ILE A 219 -22.53 -6.48 -5.67
CA ILE A 219 -21.08 -6.30 -5.76
C ILE A 219 -20.73 -5.83 -7.17
N ALA A 220 -20.03 -4.69 -7.26
CA ALA A 220 -19.64 -4.09 -8.52
C ALA A 220 -18.65 -4.96 -9.29
N GLY A 221 -18.87 -5.12 -10.58
CA GLY A 221 -18.06 -5.62 -11.69
C GLY A 221 -16.90 -6.59 -11.46
N LYS A 222 -15.99 -6.33 -10.55
CA LYS A 222 -14.81 -7.16 -10.31
C LYS A 222 -15.16 -8.40 -9.49
N LYS A 223 -14.89 -9.55 -10.08
CA LYS A 223 -15.13 -10.86 -9.43
C LYS A 223 -13.96 -11.19 -8.51
N LEU A 224 -14.23 -11.82 -7.37
CA LEU A 224 -13.21 -12.29 -6.45
C LEU A 224 -12.44 -13.49 -7.01
N GLY A 225 -11.15 -13.56 -6.70
CA GLY A 225 -10.29 -14.72 -6.90
C GLY A 225 -9.65 -15.14 -5.58
N ILE A 226 -9.75 -16.41 -5.24
CA ILE A 226 -9.13 -17.00 -4.04
C ILE A 226 -7.90 -17.77 -4.49
N VAL A 227 -6.76 -17.52 -3.86
CA VAL A 227 -5.49 -18.15 -4.25
C VAL A 227 -4.82 -18.76 -3.01
N PRO A 228 -5.07 -20.05 -2.72
CA PRO A 228 -4.36 -20.75 -1.66
C PRO A 228 -2.90 -20.98 -2.03
N ILE A 229 -2.01 -20.76 -1.05
CA ILE A 229 -0.63 -21.23 -1.14
C ILE A 229 -0.62 -22.69 -0.74
N LEU A 230 -0.25 -23.56 -1.67
CA LEU A 230 -0.21 -25.00 -1.45
C LEU A 230 0.92 -25.36 -0.47
N ARG A 231 0.70 -26.33 0.41
CA ARG A 231 -0.49 -27.18 0.62
C ARG A 231 -1.46 -26.61 1.65
N ALA A 232 -0.98 -25.93 2.71
CA ALA A 232 -1.75 -25.57 3.88
C ALA A 232 -2.93 -24.62 3.57
N GLY A 233 -2.76 -23.71 2.61
CA GLY A 233 -3.82 -22.79 2.16
C GLY A 233 -5.10 -23.48 1.67
N LEU A 234 -5.02 -24.75 1.25
CA LEU A 234 -6.21 -25.51 0.82
C LEU A 234 -7.26 -25.64 1.93
N GLY A 235 -6.83 -25.74 3.19
CA GLY A 235 -7.75 -25.85 4.32
C GLY A 235 -8.65 -24.62 4.51
N MET A 236 -8.26 -23.48 3.93
CA MET A 236 -9.02 -22.23 4.05
C MET A 236 -10.01 -22.00 2.89
N VAL A 237 -9.90 -22.76 1.80
CA VAL A 237 -10.65 -22.50 0.55
C VAL A 237 -12.14 -22.65 0.76
N GLU A 238 -12.57 -23.74 1.41
CA GLU A 238 -13.98 -24.05 1.58
C GLU A 238 -14.71 -22.98 2.39
N GLY A 239 -14.11 -22.50 3.46
CA GLY A 239 -14.66 -21.40 4.26
C GLY A 239 -14.87 -20.13 3.46
N MET A 240 -13.92 -19.78 2.59
CA MET A 240 -14.04 -18.64 1.68
C MET A 240 -15.12 -18.84 0.62
N LEU A 241 -15.23 -20.04 0.04
CA LEU A 241 -16.22 -20.36 -0.99
C LEU A 241 -17.64 -20.41 -0.44
N ARG A 242 -17.83 -20.81 0.82
CA ARG A 242 -19.16 -20.72 1.48
C ARG A 242 -19.64 -19.29 1.60
N LEU A 243 -18.73 -18.36 1.81
CA LEU A 243 -19.06 -16.92 1.86
C LEU A 243 -19.31 -16.34 0.47
N VAL A 244 -18.44 -16.67 -0.50
CA VAL A 244 -18.50 -16.15 -1.88
C VAL A 244 -18.47 -17.31 -2.88
N PRO A 245 -19.59 -18.01 -3.11
CA PRO A 245 -19.63 -19.20 -3.96
C PRO A 245 -19.25 -18.96 -5.43
N ALA A 246 -19.37 -17.72 -5.90
CA ALA A 246 -19.02 -17.32 -7.27
C ALA A 246 -17.53 -16.99 -7.45
N ALA A 247 -16.72 -17.00 -6.38
CA ALA A 247 -15.30 -16.74 -6.48
C ALA A 247 -14.60 -17.82 -7.29
N ARG A 248 -13.61 -17.41 -8.12
CA ARG A 248 -12.75 -18.38 -8.81
C ARG A 248 -11.56 -18.74 -7.94
N VAL A 249 -11.13 -19.99 -8.01
CA VAL A 249 -9.97 -20.46 -7.25
C VAL A 249 -8.78 -20.67 -8.19
N GLY A 250 -7.70 -19.97 -7.92
CA GLY A 250 -6.37 -20.28 -8.48
C GLY A 250 -5.55 -21.05 -7.45
N HIS A 251 -4.42 -21.62 -7.84
CA HIS A 251 -3.55 -22.36 -6.93
C HIS A 251 -2.10 -22.00 -7.20
N ILE A 252 -1.33 -21.76 -6.14
CA ILE A 252 0.11 -21.54 -6.24
C ILE A 252 0.82 -22.49 -5.29
N GLY A 253 1.73 -23.30 -5.87
CA GLY A 253 2.63 -24.16 -5.15
C GLY A 253 4.04 -23.59 -5.12
N VAL A 254 4.56 -23.37 -3.92
CA VAL A 254 5.91 -22.87 -3.68
C VAL A 254 6.64 -23.83 -2.75
N TYR A 255 7.85 -24.22 -3.10
CA TYR A 255 8.73 -24.93 -2.18
C TYR A 255 10.04 -24.15 -2.02
N ARG A 256 10.76 -24.42 -0.95
CA ARG A 256 12.09 -23.87 -0.75
C ARG A 256 13.12 -24.83 -1.35
N ASP A 257 13.87 -24.34 -2.32
CA ASP A 257 14.97 -25.11 -2.90
C ASP A 257 16.01 -25.46 -1.81
N PRO A 258 16.37 -26.73 -1.65
CA PRO A 258 17.26 -27.18 -0.55
C PRO A 258 18.70 -26.66 -0.68
N GLU A 259 19.17 -26.35 -1.90
CA GLU A 259 20.54 -25.88 -2.13
C GLU A 259 20.62 -24.35 -2.06
N THR A 260 19.71 -23.65 -2.73
CA THR A 260 19.73 -22.18 -2.82
C THR A 260 18.94 -21.49 -1.71
N LEU A 261 18.12 -22.23 -0.98
CA LEU A 261 17.16 -21.75 0.03
C LEU A 261 16.15 -20.71 -0.51
N LYS A 262 16.10 -20.53 -1.82
CA LYS A 262 15.15 -19.61 -2.49
C LYS A 262 13.80 -20.30 -2.70
N PRO A 263 12.70 -19.52 -2.64
CA PRO A 263 11.39 -20.04 -3.01
C PRO A 263 11.33 -20.29 -4.51
N VAL A 264 10.86 -21.49 -4.89
CA VAL A 264 10.68 -21.93 -6.27
C VAL A 264 9.23 -22.31 -6.50
N GLU A 265 8.66 -21.81 -7.61
CA GLU A 265 7.33 -22.20 -8.06
C GLU A 265 7.38 -23.61 -8.66
N TYR A 266 6.57 -24.52 -8.16
CA TYR A 266 6.37 -25.82 -8.80
C TYR A 266 4.99 -25.97 -9.43
N TYR A 267 4.04 -25.10 -9.09
CA TYR A 267 2.70 -25.09 -9.65
C TYR A 267 2.09 -23.69 -9.56
N CYS A 268 1.56 -23.19 -10.66
CA CYS A 268 0.78 -21.97 -10.68
C CYS A 268 -0.30 -22.05 -11.75
N LYS A 269 -1.55 -22.06 -11.31
CA LYS A 269 -2.71 -21.97 -12.21
C LYS A 269 -3.68 -20.94 -11.64
N LEU A 270 -3.76 -19.80 -12.32
CA LEU A 270 -4.65 -18.70 -11.97
C LEU A 270 -5.80 -18.59 -12.98
N PRO A 271 -6.93 -17.95 -12.62
CA PRO A 271 -7.97 -17.59 -13.57
C PRO A 271 -7.40 -16.78 -14.75
N SER A 272 -7.91 -17.00 -15.96
CA SER A 272 -7.45 -16.29 -17.16
C SER A 272 -7.66 -14.78 -17.12
N ASP A 273 -8.61 -14.32 -16.30
CA ASP A 273 -8.96 -12.93 -16.06
C ASP A 273 -8.40 -12.40 -14.72
N VAL A 274 -7.24 -12.91 -14.29
CA VAL A 274 -6.59 -12.57 -12.99
C VAL A 274 -6.35 -11.07 -12.84
N ALA A 275 -6.04 -10.37 -13.93
CA ALA A 275 -5.80 -8.93 -13.94
C ALA A 275 -7.06 -8.08 -13.60
N GLU A 276 -8.25 -8.65 -13.80
CA GLU A 276 -9.53 -7.98 -13.57
C GLU A 276 -10.15 -8.33 -12.20
N ARG A 277 -9.45 -9.15 -11.38
CA ARG A 277 -9.99 -9.68 -10.13
C ARG A 277 -9.36 -9.03 -8.90
N ASP A 278 -10.18 -8.89 -7.86
CA ASP A 278 -9.68 -8.69 -6.50
C ASP A 278 -9.24 -10.06 -5.95
N LEU A 279 -7.96 -10.20 -5.63
CA LEU A 279 -7.34 -11.47 -5.27
C LEU A 279 -7.14 -11.57 -3.76
N ILE A 280 -7.58 -12.68 -3.19
CA ILE A 280 -7.38 -13.04 -1.79
C ILE A 280 -6.42 -14.23 -1.75
N VAL A 281 -5.17 -13.95 -1.40
CA VAL A 281 -4.14 -14.99 -1.17
C VAL A 281 -4.30 -15.50 0.25
N ILE A 282 -4.42 -16.81 0.41
CA ILE A 282 -4.70 -17.44 1.69
C ILE A 282 -3.64 -18.46 2.07
N ASP A 283 -3.15 -18.37 3.30
CA ASP A 283 -2.22 -19.31 3.93
C ASP A 283 -2.45 -19.27 5.44
N PRO A 284 -2.59 -20.38 6.16
CA PRO A 284 -2.82 -20.37 7.61
C PRO A 284 -1.74 -19.64 8.41
N MET A 285 -0.50 -19.65 7.95
CA MET A 285 0.65 -19.19 8.73
C MET A 285 1.55 -18.24 7.94
N LEU A 286 1.79 -17.05 8.50
CA LEU A 286 2.80 -16.13 8.00
C LEU A 286 4.01 -16.12 8.94
N ALA A 287 4.95 -17.06 8.75
CA ALA A 287 6.14 -17.19 9.58
C ALA A 287 7.27 -16.25 9.09
N THR A 288 8.13 -16.69 8.18
CA THR A 288 9.22 -15.88 7.63
C THR A 288 8.79 -14.97 6.47
N GLY A 289 7.61 -15.20 5.90
CA GLY A 289 7.08 -14.48 4.76
C GLY A 289 7.52 -14.99 3.38
N GLY A 290 8.52 -15.88 3.31
CA GLY A 290 9.11 -16.30 2.03
C GLY A 290 8.11 -16.88 1.02
N SER A 291 7.21 -17.78 1.44
CA SER A 291 6.19 -18.37 0.56
C SER A 291 5.17 -17.33 0.10
N ALA A 292 4.73 -16.46 1.01
CA ALA A 292 3.78 -15.40 0.70
C ALA A 292 4.38 -14.38 -0.30
N ILE A 293 5.63 -13.95 -0.08
CA ILE A 293 6.34 -13.03 -0.98
C ILE A 293 6.43 -13.64 -2.38
N ALA A 294 6.89 -14.89 -2.50
CA ALA A 294 7.01 -15.54 -3.79
C ALA A 294 5.66 -15.73 -4.49
N ALA A 295 4.62 -16.15 -3.77
CA ALA A 295 3.28 -16.31 -4.31
C ALA A 295 2.73 -14.98 -4.86
N ILE A 296 2.87 -13.89 -4.10
CA ILE A 296 2.44 -12.55 -4.51
C ILE A 296 3.22 -12.09 -5.75
N GLU A 297 4.54 -12.31 -5.79
CA GLU A 297 5.37 -12.00 -6.94
C GLU A 297 4.89 -12.73 -8.20
N PHE A 298 4.62 -14.04 -8.11
CA PHE A 298 4.12 -14.82 -9.24
C PHE A 298 2.74 -14.39 -9.72
N ILE A 299 1.87 -13.93 -8.80
CA ILE A 299 0.56 -13.35 -9.15
C ILE A 299 0.76 -12.04 -9.92
N LYS A 300 1.63 -11.15 -9.43
CA LYS A 300 1.92 -9.86 -10.07
C LYS A 300 2.54 -10.02 -11.45
N GLN A 301 3.47 -10.96 -11.62
CA GLN A 301 4.07 -11.29 -12.93
C GLN A 301 3.03 -11.76 -13.95
N ARG A 302 1.88 -12.30 -13.50
CA ARG A 302 0.76 -12.72 -14.35
C ARG A 302 -0.36 -11.67 -14.46
N GLY A 303 -0.09 -10.45 -14.00
CA GLY A 303 -0.99 -9.31 -14.15
C GLY A 303 -1.97 -9.09 -12.99
N GLY A 304 -1.89 -9.88 -11.91
CA GLY A 304 -2.70 -9.65 -10.69
C GLY A 304 -2.30 -8.37 -9.99
N GLN A 305 -3.27 -7.51 -9.65
CA GLN A 305 -2.99 -6.17 -9.11
C GLN A 305 -3.56 -5.97 -7.70
N ASN A 306 -4.86 -6.17 -7.50
CA ASN A 306 -5.51 -5.96 -6.21
C ASN A 306 -5.36 -7.21 -5.35
N ILE A 307 -4.33 -7.26 -4.52
CA ILE A 307 -3.97 -8.45 -3.73
C ILE A 307 -4.16 -8.16 -2.25
N ARG A 308 -4.83 -9.08 -1.56
CA ARG A 308 -4.96 -9.13 -0.09
C ARG A 308 -4.38 -10.45 0.38
N LEU A 309 -3.52 -10.42 1.39
CA LEU A 309 -2.97 -11.61 2.04
C LEU A 309 -3.73 -11.88 3.32
N VAL A 310 -4.17 -13.11 3.52
CA VAL A 310 -4.98 -13.53 4.68
C VAL A 310 -4.32 -14.71 5.38
N ASN A 311 -3.99 -14.54 6.65
CA ASN A 311 -3.35 -15.56 7.48
C ASN A 311 -4.06 -15.70 8.83
N MET A 312 -4.18 -16.90 9.35
CA MET A 312 -4.77 -17.12 10.68
C MET A 312 -3.83 -16.63 11.77
N ILE A 313 -2.55 -16.99 11.69
CA ILE A 313 -1.53 -16.48 12.60
C ILE A 313 -0.34 -15.93 11.82
N ALA A 314 0.30 -14.93 12.38
CA ALA A 314 1.49 -14.33 11.78
C ALA A 314 2.54 -13.98 12.84
N ALA A 315 3.81 -14.05 12.45
CA ALA A 315 4.92 -13.48 13.20
C ALA A 315 5.21 -12.05 12.70
N PRO A 316 5.64 -11.12 13.57
CA PRO A 316 6.02 -9.77 13.18
C PRO A 316 7.08 -9.73 12.08
N GLU A 317 8.03 -10.68 12.10
CA GLU A 317 9.10 -10.81 11.11
C GLU A 317 8.53 -11.11 9.71
N GLY A 318 7.54 -12.01 9.61
CA GLY A 318 6.90 -12.33 8.34
C GLY A 318 6.07 -11.18 7.78
N ILE A 319 5.33 -10.49 8.65
CA ILE A 319 4.58 -9.29 8.27
C ILE A 319 5.52 -8.24 7.70
N LYS A 320 6.61 -7.93 8.42
CA LYS A 320 7.61 -6.97 7.99
C LYS A 320 8.26 -7.35 6.65
N ALA A 321 8.60 -8.62 6.47
CA ALA A 321 9.18 -9.12 5.23
C ALA A 321 8.24 -8.93 4.03
N VAL A 322 6.94 -9.25 4.19
CA VAL A 322 5.94 -9.05 3.13
C VAL A 322 5.73 -7.56 2.85
N GLN A 323 5.63 -6.70 3.87
CA GLN A 323 5.50 -5.25 3.67
C GLN A 323 6.70 -4.63 2.95
N GLN A 324 7.91 -5.14 3.21
CA GLN A 324 9.12 -4.67 2.52
C GLN A 324 9.15 -5.09 1.05
N ALA A 325 8.74 -6.32 0.73
CA ALA A 325 8.74 -6.85 -0.62
C ALA A 325 7.54 -6.35 -1.46
N HIS A 326 6.37 -6.25 -0.82
CA HIS A 326 5.11 -5.89 -1.46
C HIS A 326 4.36 -4.86 -0.61
N PRO A 327 4.81 -3.59 -0.58
CA PRO A 327 4.24 -2.54 0.26
C PRO A 327 2.79 -2.17 -0.10
N ASP A 328 2.31 -2.58 -1.25
CA ASP A 328 0.96 -2.35 -1.79
C ASP A 328 -0.08 -3.42 -1.39
N VAL A 329 0.34 -4.49 -0.69
CA VAL A 329 -0.52 -5.62 -0.32
C VAL A 329 -1.11 -5.44 1.07
N ASP A 330 -2.44 -5.44 1.17
CA ASP A 330 -3.14 -5.46 2.46
C ASP A 330 -2.98 -6.84 3.13
N ILE A 331 -2.58 -6.86 4.39
CA ILE A 331 -2.37 -8.09 5.19
C ILE A 331 -3.44 -8.16 6.27
N TYR A 332 -4.19 -9.26 6.28
CA TYR A 332 -5.21 -9.54 7.29
C TYR A 332 -4.79 -10.77 8.10
N VAL A 333 -4.79 -10.65 9.41
CA VAL A 333 -4.43 -11.74 10.33
C VAL A 333 -5.45 -11.90 11.43
N ALA A 334 -5.74 -13.13 11.84
CA ALA A 334 -6.60 -13.37 13.00
C ALA A 334 -5.83 -13.16 14.32
N ALA A 335 -4.53 -13.45 14.36
CA ALA A 335 -3.68 -13.15 15.50
C ALA A 335 -2.23 -12.90 15.09
N ILE A 336 -1.61 -11.89 15.69
CA ILE A 336 -0.18 -11.61 15.58
C ILE A 336 0.51 -12.18 16.81
N ASP A 337 1.44 -13.11 16.60
CA ASP A 337 2.18 -13.79 17.64
C ASP A 337 3.47 -13.06 18.03
N GLN A 338 4.19 -13.56 19.03
CA GLN A 338 5.29 -12.81 19.64
C GLN A 338 6.53 -12.70 18.72
N LYS A 339 6.96 -13.83 18.13
CA LYS A 339 8.21 -13.94 17.35
C LYS A 339 8.33 -15.29 16.65
N LEU A 340 9.39 -15.45 15.87
CA LEU A 340 9.88 -16.75 15.41
C LEU A 340 10.90 -17.34 16.40
N ASN A 341 10.93 -18.67 16.52
CA ASN A 341 12.01 -19.37 17.21
C ASN A 341 13.22 -19.62 16.27
N GLU A 342 14.27 -20.26 16.78
CA GLU A 342 15.51 -20.58 16.07
C GLU A 342 15.28 -21.44 14.81
N HIS A 343 14.19 -22.20 14.77
CA HIS A 343 13.82 -23.06 13.65
C HIS A 343 12.80 -22.43 12.70
N GLY A 344 12.46 -21.14 12.90
CA GLY A 344 11.50 -20.40 12.06
C GLY A 344 10.03 -20.70 12.34
N TYR A 345 9.70 -21.35 13.47
CA TYR A 345 8.31 -21.54 13.90
C TYR A 345 7.79 -20.33 14.66
N ILE A 346 6.52 -20.02 14.45
CA ILE A 346 5.81 -18.97 15.17
C ILE A 346 5.64 -19.36 16.65
N VAL A 347 5.86 -18.44 17.57
CA VAL A 347 5.71 -18.63 19.03
C VAL A 347 4.71 -17.63 19.59
N PRO A 348 3.65 -18.09 20.29
CA PRO A 348 3.31 -19.46 20.67
C PRO A 348 2.88 -20.35 19.51
N GLY A 349 2.38 -19.81 18.41
CA GLY A 349 2.05 -20.55 17.20
C GLY A 349 0.89 -21.54 17.34
N LEU A 350 0.85 -22.50 16.42
CA LEU A 350 -0.09 -23.64 16.41
C LEU A 350 0.57 -24.92 15.88
N GLY A 351 1.91 -24.95 15.78
CA GLY A 351 2.65 -26.03 15.15
C GLY A 351 2.73 -25.88 13.63
N ASP A 352 2.84 -26.99 12.90
CA ASP A 352 2.75 -26.99 11.44
C ASP A 352 1.30 -27.16 11.00
N ALA A 353 0.76 -26.13 10.34
CA ALA A 353 -0.65 -26.14 9.91
C ALA A 353 -0.90 -27.19 8.82
N GLY A 354 0.06 -27.43 7.92
CA GLY A 354 -0.07 -28.46 6.88
C GLY A 354 -0.17 -29.86 7.48
N ASP A 355 0.71 -30.19 8.40
CA ASP A 355 0.69 -31.47 9.10
C ASP A 355 -0.59 -31.66 9.90
N ARG A 356 -1.05 -30.62 10.60
CA ARG A 356 -2.30 -30.65 11.39
C ARG A 356 -3.56 -30.73 10.52
N LEU A 357 -3.55 -30.14 9.30
CA LEU A 357 -4.66 -30.22 8.34
C LEU A 357 -4.75 -31.57 7.64
N PHE A 358 -3.60 -32.14 7.28
CA PHE A 358 -3.56 -33.32 6.42
C PHE A 358 -3.20 -34.62 7.17
N GLY A 359 -2.76 -34.51 8.43
CA GLY A 359 -2.39 -35.67 9.25
C GLY A 359 -1.11 -36.36 8.77
N THR A 360 -0.14 -35.56 8.32
CA THR A 360 1.11 -36.09 7.73
C THR A 360 2.22 -36.33 8.76
N LYS A 361 1.99 -35.99 10.02
CA LYS A 361 2.81 -36.37 11.19
C LYS A 361 1.94 -36.83 12.35
#